data_909d24a81565683da138dfbfe09b8409
#
_entry.id   909d24a81565683da138dfbfe09b8409
#
_cell.length_a   1.000
_cell.length_b   1.000
_cell.length_c   1.000
_cell.angle_alpha   90.00
_cell.angle_beta   90.00
_cell.angle_gamma   90.00
#
_symmetry.space_group_name_H-M   'P 1'
#
loop_
_entity.id
_entity.type
_entity.pdbx_description
1 polymer ?
#
loop_
_entity_poly.entity_id
_entity_poly.type
_entity_poly.pdbx_seq_one_letter_code
_entity_poly.pdbx_strand_id
1 'polypeptide(L)'
;MSRSETLTTKELAEPVEILAGRFIQRFDKYPRQADNGSYFTVEKPLSKKLIYAHLRGKVTLGTYLLNENSQGRFMVLDGDDEPDRRRLVAMAQVLGDIGCPTYFEASRRGAHLWFFFEQPRPGEEIRRFGRGLMAYFNLATMELYPKQDKLQTGPGSLIRLPFGVHKKSCRRYGFYTPAGEPLAPTIREQLQVLRAPEIVPERLFEQYAGYVSAPAPKPPLEPVEVEGETVSDRIKAAVSCFDFISRYIELKPNGRGLCPFHDDRVASFSVNQVENYWQCFAGCGSGSIIDFYMRYQREVVGKECDFKIAITDLAEMLLK
;
A
#
# COMPACT_ATOMS: atom_id res chain seq x y z
N MET A 1 27.09 22.44 -8.29
CA MET A 1 26.31 23.29 -9.24
C MET A 1 26.38 22.62 -10.61
N SER A 2 25.42 21.76 -10.95
CA SER A 2 25.33 21.10 -12.25
C SER A 2 24.73 22.09 -13.24
N ARG A 3 25.48 22.41 -14.32
CA ARG A 3 24.96 23.15 -15.46
C ARG A 3 23.71 22.45 -15.98
N SER A 4 22.61 23.19 -16.14
CA SER A 4 21.40 22.66 -16.79
C SER A 4 21.76 22.35 -18.24
N GLU A 5 21.98 21.09 -18.55
CA GLU A 5 22.11 20.63 -19.94
C GLU A 5 20.81 20.95 -20.68
N THR A 6 20.87 21.93 -21.53
CA THR A 6 19.77 22.28 -22.43
C THR A 6 19.79 21.34 -23.63
N LEU A 7 19.23 20.16 -23.47
CA LEU A 7 19.13 19.16 -24.53
C LEU A 7 18.36 19.70 -25.74
N THR A 8 18.84 19.43 -26.93
CA THR A 8 18.20 19.81 -28.20
C THR A 8 16.96 18.94 -28.48
N THR A 9 16.12 19.37 -29.40
CA THR A 9 14.91 18.60 -29.81
C THR A 9 15.26 17.20 -30.33
N LYS A 10 16.38 17.08 -31.07
CA LYS A 10 16.85 15.81 -31.63
C LYS A 10 17.34 14.85 -30.53
N GLU A 11 18.01 15.38 -29.51
CA GLU A 11 18.50 14.60 -28.36
C GLU A 11 17.40 14.10 -27.44
N LEU A 12 16.25 14.77 -27.42
CA LEU A 12 15.09 14.39 -26.61
C LEU A 12 14.07 13.48 -27.32
N ALA A 13 14.23 13.22 -28.61
CA ALA A 13 13.28 12.39 -29.36
C ALA A 13 13.17 10.97 -28.74
N GLU A 14 14.28 10.31 -28.53
CA GLU A 14 14.35 8.97 -27.91
C GLU A 14 13.92 8.97 -26.44
N PRO A 15 14.37 9.87 -25.54
CA PRO A 15 13.82 10.06 -24.21
C PRO A 15 12.29 10.18 -24.15
N VAL A 16 11.69 10.91 -25.09
CA VAL A 16 10.22 11.04 -25.19
C VAL A 16 9.55 9.70 -25.50
N GLU A 17 10.11 8.91 -26.42
CA GLU A 17 9.58 7.58 -26.77
C GLU A 17 9.68 6.62 -25.58
N ILE A 18 10.78 6.65 -24.83
CA ILE A 18 10.96 5.80 -23.65
C ILE A 18 9.94 6.16 -22.56
N LEU A 19 9.78 7.45 -22.24
CA LEU A 19 8.76 7.88 -21.26
C LEU A 19 7.34 7.50 -21.71
N ALA A 20 7.02 7.73 -22.97
CA ALA A 20 5.71 7.37 -23.53
C ALA A 20 5.45 5.86 -23.43
N GLY A 21 6.44 5.03 -23.77
CA GLY A 21 6.28 3.57 -23.82
C GLY A 21 6.33 2.88 -22.46
N ARG A 22 7.05 3.44 -21.48
CA ARG A 22 7.28 2.78 -20.19
C ARG A 22 6.40 3.32 -19.06
N PHE A 23 6.17 4.62 -19.03
CA PHE A 23 5.54 5.28 -17.89
C PHE A 23 4.12 5.77 -18.18
N ILE A 24 3.70 5.91 -19.43
CA ILE A 24 2.35 6.35 -19.76
C ILE A 24 1.44 5.14 -19.97
N GLN A 25 0.42 5.03 -19.14
CA GLN A 25 -0.61 3.97 -19.22
C GLN A 25 -1.84 4.40 -20.01
N ARG A 26 -2.07 5.73 -20.11
CA ARG A 26 -3.23 6.34 -20.79
C ARG A 26 -2.80 7.53 -21.63
N PHE A 27 -3.31 7.60 -22.85
CA PHE A 27 -3.05 8.72 -23.77
C PHE A 27 -4.31 9.57 -24.05
N ASP A 28 -5.48 9.11 -23.67
CA ASP A 28 -6.77 9.82 -23.87
C ASP A 28 -6.88 11.08 -22.99
N LYS A 29 -6.28 11.05 -21.83
CA LYS A 29 -6.22 12.13 -20.83
C LYS A 29 -4.94 12.03 -20.02
N TYR A 30 -4.56 13.10 -19.32
CA TYR A 30 -3.34 13.12 -18.55
C TYR A 30 -3.41 14.02 -17.31
N PRO A 31 -2.71 13.70 -16.22
CA PRO A 31 -2.58 14.58 -15.07
C PRO A 31 -1.50 15.64 -15.33
N ARG A 32 -1.79 16.89 -14.95
CA ARG A 32 -0.86 17.99 -15.00
C ARG A 32 -0.75 18.66 -13.64
N GLN A 33 0.46 19.03 -13.24
CA GLN A 33 0.70 19.73 -11.99
C GLN A 33 0.46 21.24 -12.20
N ALA A 34 -0.38 21.81 -11.33
CA ALA A 34 -0.56 23.25 -11.20
C ALA A 34 0.59 23.92 -10.46
N ASP A 35 0.69 25.25 -10.50
CA ASP A 35 1.78 25.98 -9.85
C ASP A 35 1.76 25.87 -8.31
N ASN A 36 0.58 25.65 -7.71
CA ASN A 36 0.45 25.35 -6.28
C ASN A 36 0.89 23.92 -5.90
N GLY A 37 1.24 23.09 -6.91
CA GLY A 37 1.71 21.71 -6.75
C GLY A 37 0.62 20.65 -6.70
N SER A 38 -0.67 21.01 -6.75
CA SER A 38 -1.76 20.04 -6.91
C SER A 38 -1.80 19.49 -8.33
N TYR A 39 -2.44 18.33 -8.53
CA TYR A 39 -2.66 17.75 -9.84
C TYR A 39 -4.12 17.89 -10.25
N PHE A 40 -4.35 18.13 -11.53
CA PHE A 40 -5.67 18.11 -12.16
C PHE A 40 -5.62 17.30 -13.45
N THR A 41 -6.74 16.68 -13.81
CA THR A 41 -6.89 15.94 -15.05
C THR A 41 -7.14 16.88 -16.21
N VAL A 42 -6.42 16.69 -17.31
CA VAL A 42 -6.67 17.32 -18.59
C VAL A 42 -7.38 16.31 -19.49
N GLU A 43 -8.65 16.57 -19.80
CA GLU A 43 -9.52 15.72 -20.64
C GLU A 43 -9.22 15.95 -22.15
N LYS A 44 -7.94 15.76 -22.52
CA LYS A 44 -7.43 15.84 -23.90
C LYS A 44 -6.33 14.82 -24.11
N PRO A 45 -6.11 14.32 -25.33
CA PRO A 45 -5.04 13.40 -25.61
C PRO A 45 -3.64 13.94 -25.24
N LEU A 46 -2.84 13.10 -24.60
CA LEU A 46 -1.45 13.39 -24.29
C LEU A 46 -0.60 13.27 -25.56
N SER A 47 -0.02 14.37 -25.99
CA SER A 47 0.87 14.38 -27.17
C SER A 47 2.35 14.23 -26.78
N LYS A 48 3.18 13.72 -27.69
CA LYS A 48 4.64 13.68 -27.53
C LYS A 48 5.25 15.06 -27.30
N LYS A 49 4.63 16.13 -27.84
CA LYS A 49 5.05 17.53 -27.59
C LYS A 49 4.92 17.92 -26.12
N LEU A 50 3.91 17.40 -25.40
CA LEU A 50 3.75 17.65 -23.96
C LEU A 50 4.77 16.86 -23.15
N ILE A 51 5.08 15.62 -23.52
CA ILE A 51 6.16 14.83 -22.89
C ILE A 51 7.51 15.53 -23.10
N TYR A 52 7.77 16.03 -24.32
CA TYR A 52 8.93 16.85 -24.59
C TYR A 52 8.98 18.11 -23.69
N ALA A 53 7.84 18.82 -23.58
CA ALA A 53 7.74 20.00 -22.72
C ALA A 53 7.97 19.67 -21.22
N HIS A 54 7.56 18.47 -20.78
CA HIS A 54 7.83 17.96 -19.44
C HIS A 54 9.33 17.74 -19.20
N LEU A 55 10.02 17.06 -20.10
CA LEU A 55 11.48 16.89 -20.03
C LEU A 55 12.24 18.22 -20.07
N ARG A 56 11.71 19.22 -20.77
CA ARG A 56 12.25 20.59 -20.81
C ARG A 56 11.90 21.41 -19.55
N GLY A 57 11.10 20.87 -18.62
CA GLY A 57 10.67 21.59 -17.43
C GLY A 57 9.62 22.70 -17.67
N LYS A 58 9.02 22.76 -18.87
CA LYS A 58 7.99 23.74 -19.20
C LYS A 58 6.65 23.41 -18.57
N VAL A 59 6.36 22.12 -18.44
CA VAL A 59 5.18 21.58 -17.73
C VAL A 59 5.62 20.43 -16.84
N THR A 60 4.81 20.13 -15.81
CA THR A 60 5.01 18.92 -15.01
C THR A 60 3.80 18.03 -15.21
N LEU A 61 4.03 16.83 -15.71
CA LEU A 61 3.01 15.84 -15.94
C LEU A 61 3.03 14.80 -14.79
N GLY A 62 1.88 14.18 -14.56
CA GLY A 62 1.78 12.91 -13.88
C GLY A 62 1.50 11.77 -14.87
N THR A 63 1.42 10.56 -14.36
CA THR A 63 0.92 9.39 -15.08
C THR A 63 -0.09 8.65 -14.23
N TYR A 64 -1.12 8.09 -14.87
CA TYR A 64 -2.06 7.18 -14.21
C TYR A 64 -1.43 5.80 -14.09
N LEU A 65 -1.75 5.09 -13.02
CA LEU A 65 -1.16 3.77 -12.72
C LEU A 65 -1.85 2.63 -13.46
N LEU A 66 -3.11 2.84 -13.85
CA LEU A 66 -3.92 1.86 -14.56
C LEU A 66 -4.35 2.40 -15.93
N ASN A 67 -4.35 1.52 -16.91
CA ASN A 67 -4.95 1.74 -18.22
C ASN A 67 -6.48 1.60 -18.15
N GLU A 68 -7.16 1.77 -19.28
CA GLU A 68 -8.63 1.67 -19.40
C GLU A 68 -9.20 0.31 -19.01
N ASN A 69 -8.38 -0.76 -19.11
CA ASN A 69 -8.73 -2.12 -18.70
C ASN A 69 -8.42 -2.41 -17.23
N SER A 70 -8.14 -1.38 -16.44
CA SER A 70 -7.74 -1.53 -15.03
C SER A 70 -6.45 -2.34 -14.83
N GLN A 71 -5.52 -2.28 -15.78
CA GLN A 71 -4.24 -2.96 -15.74
C GLN A 71 -3.09 -1.96 -15.66
N GLY A 72 -2.01 -2.33 -14.97
CA GLY A 72 -0.79 -1.54 -14.83
C GLY A 72 0.47 -2.31 -15.20
N ARG A 73 1.49 -1.61 -15.68
CA ARG A 73 2.81 -2.17 -16.02
C ARG A 73 3.84 -1.97 -14.91
N PHE A 74 3.49 -1.21 -13.89
CA PHE A 74 4.36 -0.93 -12.77
C PHE A 74 3.55 -0.64 -11.51
N MET A 75 4.22 -0.78 -10.39
CA MET A 75 3.75 -0.41 -9.07
C MET A 75 4.73 0.61 -8.47
N VAL A 76 4.26 1.46 -7.57
CA VAL A 76 5.11 2.40 -6.84
C VAL A 76 4.74 2.37 -5.36
N LEU A 77 5.75 2.29 -4.50
CA LEU A 77 5.64 2.64 -3.10
C LEU A 77 6.16 4.07 -2.92
N ASP A 78 5.38 4.90 -2.26
CA ASP A 78 5.68 6.32 -2.03
C ASP A 78 5.90 6.56 -0.54
N GLY A 79 7.11 6.95 -0.19
CA GLY A 79 7.50 7.38 1.14
C GLY A 79 7.62 8.90 1.18
N ASP A 80 6.89 9.54 2.09
CA ASP A 80 6.71 10.99 2.12
C ASP A 80 7.80 11.76 2.86
N ASP A 81 8.62 11.08 3.68
CA ASP A 81 9.63 11.71 4.52
C ASP A 81 10.98 10.96 4.52
N GLU A 82 11.96 11.46 5.27
CA GLU A 82 13.28 10.86 5.36
C GLU A 82 13.31 9.50 6.09
N PRO A 83 12.56 9.25 7.16
CA PRO A 83 12.39 7.90 7.71
C PRO A 83 11.88 6.88 6.69
N ASP A 84 10.84 7.22 5.94
CA ASP A 84 10.28 6.35 4.91
C ASP A 84 11.27 6.13 3.76
N ARG A 85 11.99 7.19 3.34
CA ARG A 85 13.06 7.07 2.35
C ARG A 85 14.11 6.04 2.77
N ARG A 86 14.56 6.05 4.03
CA ARG A 86 15.53 5.08 4.56
C ARG A 86 14.99 3.66 4.55
N ARG A 87 13.71 3.47 4.90
CA ARG A 87 13.05 2.16 4.85
C ARG A 87 12.96 1.63 3.41
N LEU A 88 12.63 2.50 2.43
CA LEU A 88 12.61 2.11 1.01
C LEU A 88 14.00 1.74 0.49
N VAL A 89 15.05 2.44 0.90
CA VAL A 89 16.45 2.08 0.55
C VAL A 89 16.80 0.71 1.12
N ALA A 90 16.54 0.47 2.40
CA ALA A 90 16.80 -0.83 3.03
C ALA A 90 16.01 -1.96 2.36
N MET A 91 14.74 -1.72 2.03
CA MET A 91 13.92 -2.67 1.27
C MET A 91 14.50 -2.95 -0.11
N ALA A 92 14.93 -1.91 -0.85
CA ALA A 92 15.52 -2.07 -2.17
C ALA A 92 16.82 -2.89 -2.14
N GLN A 93 17.63 -2.75 -1.10
CA GLN A 93 18.85 -3.56 -0.89
C GLN A 93 18.49 -5.03 -0.69
N VAL A 94 17.61 -5.34 0.27
CA VAL A 94 17.18 -6.72 0.55
C VAL A 94 16.53 -7.36 -0.68
N LEU A 95 15.69 -6.63 -1.40
CA LEU A 95 15.06 -7.12 -2.64
C LEU A 95 16.10 -7.37 -3.74
N GLY A 96 17.11 -6.51 -3.87
CA GLY A 96 18.22 -6.71 -4.80
C GLY A 96 19.00 -7.99 -4.50
N ASP A 97 19.30 -8.28 -3.24
CA ASP A 97 20.03 -9.47 -2.79
C ASP A 97 19.30 -10.78 -3.16
N ILE A 98 17.97 -10.76 -3.23
CA ILE A 98 17.16 -11.94 -3.61
C ILE A 98 16.76 -11.94 -5.10
N GLY A 99 17.29 -10.99 -5.89
CA GLY A 99 17.03 -10.87 -7.32
C GLY A 99 15.65 -10.31 -7.67
N CYS A 100 15.10 -9.42 -6.84
CA CYS A 100 13.91 -8.62 -7.14
C CYS A 100 14.34 -7.20 -7.50
N PRO A 101 14.39 -6.83 -8.78
CA PRO A 101 14.85 -5.52 -9.21
C PRO A 101 13.85 -4.43 -8.82
N THR A 102 14.40 -3.31 -8.38
CA THR A 102 13.65 -2.11 -8.01
C THR A 102 14.38 -0.86 -8.52
N TYR A 103 13.62 0.21 -8.72
CA TYR A 103 14.17 1.48 -9.18
C TYR A 103 13.78 2.59 -8.20
N PHE A 104 14.79 3.14 -7.55
CA PHE A 104 14.61 4.16 -6.52
C PHE A 104 14.64 5.55 -7.14
N GLU A 105 13.55 6.32 -7.04
CA GLU A 105 13.46 7.71 -7.49
C GLU A 105 13.41 8.65 -6.28
N ALA A 106 14.29 9.64 -6.22
CA ALA A 106 14.18 10.67 -5.19
C ALA A 106 12.93 11.53 -5.41
N SER A 107 12.29 11.95 -4.31
CA SER A 107 11.19 12.91 -4.33
C SER A 107 11.55 14.18 -3.57
N ARG A 108 10.60 15.10 -3.36
CA ARG A 108 10.88 16.36 -2.69
C ARG A 108 11.28 16.20 -1.22
N ARG A 109 10.65 15.27 -0.50
CA ARG A 109 10.85 15.02 0.93
C ARG A 109 11.27 13.57 1.23
N GLY A 110 10.88 12.65 0.39
CA GLY A 110 11.07 11.23 0.55
C GLY A 110 11.55 10.57 -0.75
N ALA A 111 10.91 9.46 -1.15
CA ALA A 111 11.28 8.71 -2.34
C ALA A 111 10.11 7.87 -2.88
N HIS A 112 10.23 7.48 -4.14
CA HIS A 112 9.39 6.48 -4.78
C HIS A 112 10.21 5.24 -5.08
N LEU A 113 9.69 4.05 -4.80
CA LEU A 113 10.28 2.78 -5.21
C LEU A 113 9.40 2.15 -6.27
N TRP A 114 9.94 2.00 -7.49
CA TRP A 114 9.25 1.51 -8.67
C TRP A 114 9.55 0.04 -8.89
N PHE A 115 8.52 -0.73 -9.27
CA PHE A 115 8.56 -2.13 -9.64
C PHE A 115 7.93 -2.28 -11.02
N PHE A 116 8.64 -2.90 -11.97
CA PHE A 116 8.14 -3.08 -13.34
C PHE A 116 7.74 -4.53 -13.57
N PHE A 117 6.69 -4.73 -14.37
CA PHE A 117 6.17 -6.03 -14.76
C PHE A 117 6.37 -6.26 -16.25
N GLU A 118 6.55 -7.52 -16.66
CA GLU A 118 6.74 -7.89 -18.05
C GLU A 118 5.50 -7.55 -18.89
N GLN A 119 4.34 -7.94 -18.40
CA GLN A 119 3.04 -7.68 -19.02
C GLN A 119 2.17 -6.82 -18.09
N PRO A 120 1.20 -6.07 -18.64
CA PRO A 120 0.23 -5.38 -17.82
C PRO A 120 -0.55 -6.35 -16.93
N ARG A 121 -0.65 -6.06 -15.63
CA ARG A 121 -1.35 -6.87 -14.63
C ARG A 121 -2.60 -6.18 -14.13
N PRO A 122 -3.66 -6.92 -13.74
CA PRO A 122 -4.80 -6.35 -13.05
C PRO A 122 -4.39 -5.55 -11.82
N GLY A 123 -5.03 -4.42 -11.59
CA GLY A 123 -4.73 -3.57 -10.43
C GLY A 123 -4.86 -4.29 -9.09
N GLU A 124 -5.83 -5.20 -8.98
CA GLU A 124 -6.02 -6.07 -7.82
C GLU A 124 -4.79 -6.93 -7.50
N GLU A 125 -4.19 -7.56 -8.52
CA GLU A 125 -2.98 -8.38 -8.36
C GLU A 125 -1.78 -7.52 -7.97
N ILE A 126 -1.60 -6.36 -8.61
CA ILE A 126 -0.55 -5.40 -8.27
C ILE A 126 -0.67 -4.97 -6.82
N ARG A 127 -1.86 -4.65 -6.36
CA ARG A 127 -2.10 -4.25 -4.98
C ARG A 127 -1.91 -5.38 -3.98
N ARG A 128 -2.29 -6.61 -4.35
CA ARG A 128 -2.02 -7.80 -3.52
C ARG A 128 -0.53 -7.99 -3.33
N PHE A 129 0.27 -7.94 -4.40
CA PHE A 129 1.73 -7.96 -4.33
C PHE A 129 2.30 -6.83 -3.46
N GLY A 130 1.87 -5.59 -3.68
CA GLY A 130 2.32 -4.43 -2.91
C GLY A 130 1.97 -4.50 -1.42
N ARG A 131 0.75 -4.93 -1.08
CA ARG A 131 0.35 -5.15 0.32
C ARG A 131 1.19 -6.25 0.99
N GLY A 132 1.48 -7.33 0.28
CA GLY A 132 2.34 -8.39 0.77
C GLY A 132 3.76 -7.91 1.05
N LEU A 133 4.33 -7.10 0.15
CA LEU A 133 5.63 -6.46 0.38
C LEU A 133 5.57 -5.51 1.60
N MET A 134 4.57 -4.64 1.66
CA MET A 134 4.41 -3.72 2.79
C MET A 134 4.27 -4.45 4.12
N ALA A 135 3.53 -5.55 4.14
CA ALA A 135 3.37 -6.39 5.31
C ALA A 135 4.69 -7.07 5.71
N TYR A 136 5.40 -7.64 4.75
CA TYR A 136 6.68 -8.32 4.98
C TYR A 136 7.75 -7.36 5.55
N PHE A 137 7.84 -6.14 4.99
CA PHE A 137 8.82 -5.13 5.39
C PHE A 137 8.32 -4.17 6.50
N ASN A 138 7.11 -4.38 7.02
CA ASN A 138 6.48 -3.53 8.06
C ASN A 138 6.39 -2.04 7.64
N LEU A 139 5.83 -1.78 6.46
CA LEU A 139 5.73 -0.46 5.83
C LEU A 139 4.29 0.10 5.84
N ALA A 140 3.55 -0.06 6.93
CA ALA A 140 2.13 0.29 7.02
C ALA A 140 1.81 1.77 6.75
N THR A 141 2.78 2.67 6.88
CA THR A 141 2.62 4.13 6.71
C THR A 141 2.81 4.60 5.27
N MET A 142 3.35 3.77 4.39
CA MET A 142 3.65 4.16 3.01
C MET A 142 2.43 4.08 2.10
N GLU A 143 2.40 4.93 1.08
CA GLU A 143 1.36 4.89 0.07
C GLU A 143 1.70 3.88 -1.04
N LEU A 144 0.72 3.02 -1.35
CA LEU A 144 0.82 2.04 -2.43
C LEU A 144 0.05 2.53 -3.67
N TYR A 145 0.71 2.59 -4.80
CA TYR A 145 0.12 2.91 -6.10
C TYR A 145 0.20 1.71 -7.06
N PRO A 146 -0.94 1.35 -7.74
CA PRO A 146 -2.24 2.01 -7.75
C PRO A 146 -2.96 1.96 -6.40
N LYS A 147 -3.79 2.98 -6.10
CA LYS A 147 -4.62 3.05 -4.87
C LYS A 147 -5.92 2.24 -4.97
N GLN A 148 -6.31 1.82 -6.16
CA GLN A 148 -7.52 1.06 -6.43
C GLN A 148 -7.25 -0.23 -7.20
N ASP A 149 -8.06 -1.25 -6.94
CA ASP A 149 -7.99 -2.56 -7.58
C ASP A 149 -8.52 -2.53 -9.02
N LYS A 150 -9.59 -1.73 -9.25
CA LYS A 150 -10.23 -1.51 -10.56
C LYS A 150 -10.67 -0.06 -10.69
N LEU A 151 -10.71 0.43 -11.92
CA LEU A 151 -11.31 1.71 -12.23
C LEU A 151 -12.84 1.57 -12.16
N GLN A 152 -13.50 2.46 -11.41
CA GLN A 152 -14.97 2.56 -11.35
C GLN A 152 -15.41 3.81 -12.08
N THR A 153 -15.03 4.97 -11.59
CA THR A 153 -15.26 6.27 -12.18
C THR A 153 -13.94 7.03 -12.27
N GLY A 154 -13.71 7.71 -13.40
CA GLY A 154 -12.49 8.48 -13.60
C GLY A 154 -11.24 7.65 -13.89
N PRO A 155 -10.09 8.30 -14.01
CA PRO A 155 -8.83 7.68 -14.47
C PRO A 155 -8.02 7.00 -13.36
N GLY A 156 -8.46 7.06 -12.11
CA GLY A 156 -7.78 6.45 -10.98
C GLY A 156 -6.64 7.27 -10.39
N SER A 157 -5.81 6.60 -9.59
CA SER A 157 -4.66 7.22 -8.94
C SER A 157 -3.57 7.59 -9.94
N LEU A 158 -2.88 8.66 -9.63
CA LEU A 158 -1.76 9.16 -10.42
C LEU A 158 -0.51 9.30 -9.56
N ILE A 159 0.64 9.27 -10.22
CA ILE A 159 1.92 9.65 -9.62
C ILE A 159 2.62 10.65 -10.55
N ARG A 160 3.57 11.41 -10.01
CA ARG A 160 4.38 12.31 -10.81
C ARG A 160 5.14 11.52 -11.89
N LEU A 161 5.08 11.98 -13.14
CA LEU A 161 5.91 11.40 -14.19
C LEU A 161 7.39 11.74 -13.89
N PRO A 162 8.31 10.76 -13.91
CA PRO A 162 9.73 10.98 -13.64
C PRO A 162 10.40 12.01 -14.57
N PHE A 163 11.52 12.56 -14.13
CA PHE A 163 12.38 13.47 -14.89
C PHE A 163 11.79 14.86 -15.22
N GLY A 164 10.59 15.19 -14.76
CA GLY A 164 10.05 16.54 -14.84
C GLY A 164 10.59 17.46 -13.76
N VAL A 165 10.42 18.76 -13.93
CA VAL A 165 10.71 19.76 -12.90
C VAL A 165 9.51 19.86 -11.95
N HIS A 166 9.68 19.54 -10.69
CA HIS A 166 8.64 19.64 -9.67
C HIS A 166 8.33 21.10 -9.33
N LYS A 167 7.07 21.54 -9.47
CA LYS A 167 6.69 22.96 -9.36
C LYS A 167 7.06 23.61 -8.02
N LYS A 168 6.79 22.93 -6.89
CA LYS A 168 7.07 23.51 -5.55
C LYS A 168 8.57 23.61 -5.22
N SER A 169 9.39 22.67 -5.66
CA SER A 169 10.82 22.62 -5.35
C SER A 169 11.70 23.22 -6.43
N CYS A 170 11.16 23.45 -7.63
CA CYS A 170 11.89 23.86 -8.83
C CYS A 170 13.08 22.95 -9.15
N ARG A 171 13.02 21.69 -8.70
CA ARG A 171 14.08 20.68 -8.88
C ARG A 171 13.60 19.54 -9.75
N ARG A 172 14.54 18.95 -10.46
CA ARG A 172 14.37 17.71 -11.19
C ARG A 172 14.86 16.56 -10.32
N TYR A 173 14.12 15.48 -10.30
CA TYR A 173 14.46 14.26 -9.58
C TYR A 173 14.69 13.15 -10.60
N GLY A 174 15.70 12.31 -10.35
CA GLY A 174 16.06 11.16 -11.16
C GLY A 174 16.08 9.90 -10.32
N PHE A 175 16.55 8.83 -10.95
CA PHE A 175 16.71 7.52 -10.33
C PHE A 175 18.09 7.34 -9.76
N TYR A 176 18.18 6.57 -8.68
CA TYR A 176 19.40 6.27 -7.94
C TYR A 176 19.49 4.78 -7.66
N THR A 177 20.69 4.30 -7.45
CA THR A 177 20.93 2.98 -6.86
C THR A 177 20.63 3.01 -5.36
N PRO A 178 20.40 1.86 -4.71
CA PRO A 178 20.26 1.80 -3.25
C PRO A 178 21.50 2.33 -2.49
N ALA A 179 22.67 2.35 -3.13
CA ALA A 179 23.88 2.95 -2.58
C ALA A 179 23.89 4.50 -2.62
N GLY A 180 22.89 5.11 -3.27
CA GLY A 180 22.76 6.56 -3.36
C GLY A 180 23.45 7.20 -4.57
N GLU A 181 24.04 6.39 -5.45
CA GLU A 181 24.62 6.86 -6.71
C GLU A 181 23.53 7.05 -7.77
N PRO A 182 23.63 8.04 -8.65
CA PRO A 182 22.71 8.16 -9.78
C PRO A 182 22.67 6.85 -10.59
N LEU A 183 21.48 6.43 -11.04
CA LEU A 183 21.27 5.24 -11.86
C LEU A 183 22.14 5.26 -13.15
N ALA A 184 22.35 6.45 -13.70
CA ALA A 184 23.33 6.77 -14.74
C ALA A 184 23.65 8.28 -14.69
N PRO A 185 24.77 8.73 -15.27
CA PRO A 185 25.27 10.11 -15.16
C PRO A 185 24.29 11.18 -15.64
N THR A 186 23.57 10.93 -16.72
CA THR A 186 22.63 11.88 -17.34
C THR A 186 21.21 11.33 -17.37
N ILE A 187 20.21 12.21 -17.46
CA ILE A 187 18.80 11.81 -17.63
C ILE A 187 18.61 10.94 -18.86
N ARG A 188 19.30 11.25 -19.94
CA ARG A 188 19.23 10.47 -21.18
C ARG A 188 19.69 9.04 -20.94
N GLU A 189 20.84 8.87 -20.29
CA GLU A 189 21.38 7.54 -19.97
C GLU A 189 20.51 6.80 -18.95
N GLN A 190 19.95 7.47 -17.95
CA GLN A 190 18.95 6.87 -17.05
C GLN A 190 17.72 6.35 -17.81
N LEU A 191 17.21 7.13 -18.78
CA LEU A 191 16.13 6.70 -19.65
C LEU A 191 16.52 5.53 -20.56
N GLN A 192 17.78 5.45 -21.00
CA GLN A 192 18.26 4.28 -21.73
C GLN A 192 18.21 3.00 -20.87
N VAL A 193 18.65 3.07 -19.60
CA VAL A 193 18.50 1.96 -18.66
C VAL A 193 17.01 1.58 -18.50
N LEU A 194 16.14 2.57 -18.33
CA LEU A 194 14.69 2.37 -18.15
C LEU A 194 13.95 2.04 -19.45
N ARG A 195 14.59 1.99 -20.60
CA ARG A 195 14.00 1.50 -21.86
C ARG A 195 13.58 0.04 -21.77
N ALA A 196 14.43 -0.78 -21.12
CA ALA A 196 14.19 -2.18 -20.84
C ALA A 196 14.51 -2.44 -19.37
N PRO A 197 13.67 -1.95 -18.43
CA PRO A 197 13.94 -2.16 -17.03
C PRO A 197 13.89 -3.64 -16.71
N GLU A 198 14.71 -4.08 -15.78
CA GLU A 198 14.54 -5.40 -15.19
C GLU A 198 13.17 -5.50 -14.52
N ILE A 199 12.54 -6.65 -14.63
CA ILE A 199 11.17 -6.90 -14.19
C ILE A 199 11.15 -7.75 -12.92
N VAL A 200 10.11 -7.60 -12.13
CA VAL A 200 9.86 -8.45 -10.96
C VAL A 200 9.71 -9.91 -11.44
N PRO A 201 10.55 -10.86 -10.98
CA PRO A 201 10.41 -12.27 -11.32
C PRO A 201 9.08 -12.84 -10.82
N GLU A 202 8.41 -13.66 -11.65
CA GLU A 202 7.09 -14.22 -11.32
C GLU A 202 7.07 -14.93 -9.97
N ARG A 203 8.09 -15.74 -9.67
CA ARG A 203 8.20 -16.45 -8.39
C ARG A 203 8.15 -15.51 -7.17
N LEU A 204 8.78 -14.31 -7.28
CA LEU A 204 8.77 -13.33 -6.20
C LEU A 204 7.46 -12.55 -6.16
N PHE A 205 6.88 -12.28 -7.34
CA PHE A 205 5.54 -11.70 -7.41
C PHE A 205 4.53 -12.58 -6.68
N GLU A 206 4.45 -13.87 -6.99
CA GLU A 206 3.55 -14.83 -6.34
C GLU A 206 3.84 -15.00 -4.85
N GLN A 207 5.12 -15.08 -4.48
CA GLN A 207 5.54 -15.19 -3.08
C GLN A 207 4.99 -14.04 -2.24
N TYR A 208 5.19 -12.80 -2.67
CA TYR A 208 4.73 -11.63 -1.91
C TYR A 208 3.23 -11.39 -2.08
N ALA A 209 2.64 -11.67 -3.25
CA ALA A 209 1.20 -11.61 -3.42
C ALA A 209 0.44 -12.60 -2.53
N GLY A 210 1.06 -13.74 -2.22
CA GLY A 210 0.55 -14.72 -1.26
C GLY A 210 0.92 -14.44 0.20
N TYR A 211 1.78 -13.44 0.46
CA TYR A 211 2.20 -13.11 1.81
C TYR A 211 1.07 -12.42 2.55
N VAL A 212 0.50 -13.13 3.50
CA VAL A 212 -0.41 -12.59 4.50
C VAL A 212 0.43 -12.37 5.74
N SER A 213 0.62 -11.11 6.14
CA SER A 213 1.17 -10.82 7.46
C SER A 213 0.32 -11.55 8.49
N ALA A 214 0.91 -12.48 9.22
CA ALA A 214 0.30 -12.84 10.48
C ALA A 214 0.14 -11.52 11.25
N PRO A 215 -1.04 -11.18 11.76
CA PRO A 215 -1.19 -9.99 12.59
C PRO A 215 -0.08 -10.07 13.65
N ALA A 216 0.70 -8.99 13.79
CA ALA A 216 1.74 -8.94 14.81
C ALA A 216 1.10 -9.42 16.12
N PRO A 217 1.67 -10.43 16.79
CA PRO A 217 1.06 -10.93 18.02
C PRO A 217 0.92 -9.72 18.94
N LYS A 218 -0.32 -9.33 19.20
CA LYS A 218 -0.58 -8.27 20.16
C LYS A 218 0.03 -8.73 21.49
N PRO A 219 0.71 -7.86 22.23
CA PRO A 219 1.30 -8.24 23.49
C PRO A 219 0.26 -8.97 24.34
N PRO A 220 0.61 -10.00 25.11
CA PRO A 220 -0.32 -10.71 25.97
C PRO A 220 -1.15 -9.71 26.78
N LEU A 221 -2.41 -10.02 27.00
CA LEU A 221 -3.23 -9.22 27.93
C LEU A 221 -2.64 -9.43 29.32
N GLU A 222 -2.26 -8.34 29.96
CA GLU A 222 -1.83 -8.43 31.36
C GLU A 222 -3.06 -8.57 32.22
N PRO A 223 -3.12 -9.60 33.10
CA PRO A 223 -4.22 -9.74 34.04
C PRO A 223 -4.33 -8.52 34.94
N VAL A 224 -5.55 -8.02 35.11
CA VAL A 224 -5.85 -6.82 35.91
C VAL A 224 -6.74 -7.14 37.09
N GLU A 225 -6.62 -6.35 38.15
CA GLU A 225 -7.57 -6.37 39.26
C GLU A 225 -8.77 -5.51 38.87
N VAL A 226 -9.95 -6.10 38.86
CA VAL A 226 -11.21 -5.41 38.49
C VAL A 226 -12.30 -5.78 39.49
N GLU A 227 -13.05 -4.80 39.94
CA GLU A 227 -14.25 -5.02 40.78
C GLU A 227 -15.43 -5.44 39.92
N GLY A 228 -16.27 -6.28 40.45
CA GLY A 228 -17.50 -6.75 39.83
C GLY A 228 -18.24 -7.79 40.71
N GLU A 229 -19.56 -7.83 40.63
CA GLU A 229 -20.40 -8.72 41.46
C GLU A 229 -20.17 -10.20 41.07
N THR A 230 -19.90 -10.46 39.78
CA THR A 230 -19.65 -11.81 39.27
C THR A 230 -18.32 -11.88 38.53
N VAL A 231 -17.76 -13.08 38.37
CA VAL A 231 -16.59 -13.31 37.54
C VAL A 231 -16.82 -12.86 36.09
N SER A 232 -18.04 -13.07 35.58
CA SER A 232 -18.46 -12.62 34.26
C SER A 232 -18.37 -11.09 34.10
N ASP A 233 -18.80 -10.34 35.14
CA ASP A 233 -18.74 -8.86 35.10
C ASP A 233 -17.31 -8.36 35.18
N ARG A 234 -16.47 -9.00 35.99
CA ARG A 234 -15.03 -8.69 36.04
C ARG A 234 -14.33 -8.96 34.73
N ILE A 235 -14.60 -10.07 34.04
CA ILE A 235 -14.08 -10.39 32.72
C ILE A 235 -14.46 -9.32 31.71
N LYS A 236 -15.73 -8.90 31.64
CA LYS A 236 -16.20 -7.86 30.72
C LYS A 236 -15.63 -6.48 31.01
N ALA A 237 -15.27 -6.19 32.25
CA ALA A 237 -14.65 -4.94 32.67
C ALA A 237 -13.13 -4.92 32.46
N ALA A 238 -12.48 -6.09 32.42
CA ALA A 238 -11.04 -6.21 32.32
C ALA A 238 -10.47 -5.78 30.96
N VAL A 239 -11.25 -5.91 29.88
CA VAL A 239 -10.81 -5.57 28.52
C VAL A 239 -11.98 -5.12 27.65
N SER A 240 -11.75 -4.15 26.76
CA SER A 240 -12.78 -3.76 25.80
C SER A 240 -13.06 -4.87 24.78
N CYS A 241 -14.31 -4.95 24.31
CA CYS A 241 -14.69 -5.88 23.25
C CYS A 241 -13.83 -5.69 21.98
N PHE A 242 -13.48 -4.44 21.66
CA PHE A 242 -12.61 -4.11 20.54
C PHE A 242 -11.19 -4.64 20.74
N ASP A 243 -10.56 -4.39 21.89
CA ASP A 243 -9.18 -4.80 22.15
C ASP A 243 -9.06 -6.32 22.23
N PHE A 244 -10.07 -6.98 22.80
CA PHE A 244 -10.11 -8.43 22.88
C PHE A 244 -10.30 -9.07 21.50
N ILE A 245 -11.37 -8.71 20.77
CA ILE A 245 -11.74 -9.33 19.48
C ILE A 245 -10.70 -9.04 18.40
N SER A 246 -10.10 -7.86 18.42
CA SER A 246 -9.04 -7.50 17.49
C SER A 246 -7.76 -8.34 17.58
N ARG A 247 -7.68 -9.28 18.53
CA ARG A 247 -6.62 -10.30 18.64
C ARG A 247 -6.92 -11.55 17.83
N TYR A 248 -8.16 -11.75 17.47
CA TYR A 248 -8.66 -12.93 16.76
C TYR A 248 -9.00 -12.63 15.30
N ILE A 249 -9.46 -11.41 15.01
CA ILE A 249 -9.81 -10.95 13.66
C ILE A 249 -9.31 -9.54 13.42
N GLU A 250 -9.08 -9.19 12.16
CA GLU A 250 -8.72 -7.83 11.78
C GLU A 250 -9.94 -6.89 11.88
N LEU A 251 -9.85 -5.90 12.74
CA LEU A 251 -10.85 -4.84 12.89
C LEU A 251 -10.28 -3.50 12.44
N LYS A 252 -11.05 -2.76 11.65
CA LYS A 252 -10.76 -1.36 11.34
C LYS A 252 -10.94 -0.48 12.59
N PRO A 253 -10.36 0.73 12.65
CA PRO A 253 -10.52 1.64 13.80
C PRO A 253 -11.98 1.95 14.17
N ASN A 254 -12.91 1.85 13.21
CA ASN A 254 -14.34 2.02 13.44
C ASN A 254 -15.05 0.75 13.95
N GLY A 255 -14.31 -0.28 14.32
CA GLY A 255 -14.81 -1.54 14.83
C GLY A 255 -15.33 -2.53 13.79
N ARG A 256 -15.25 -2.24 12.49
CA ARG A 256 -15.75 -3.14 11.43
C ARG A 256 -14.68 -4.11 10.94
N GLY A 257 -15.07 -5.35 10.65
CA GLY A 257 -14.22 -6.40 10.08
C GLY A 257 -15.00 -7.47 9.35
N LEU A 258 -14.29 -8.48 8.83
CA LEU A 258 -14.93 -9.68 8.29
C LEU A 258 -15.38 -10.57 9.45
N CYS A 259 -16.54 -11.19 9.32
CA CYS A 259 -17.07 -12.09 10.34
C CYS A 259 -16.32 -13.44 10.30
N PRO A 260 -15.82 -13.96 11.43
CA PRO A 260 -15.12 -15.24 11.46
C PRO A 260 -16.08 -16.45 11.45
N PHE A 261 -17.39 -16.23 11.54
CA PHE A 261 -18.40 -17.26 11.74
C PHE A 261 -19.17 -17.66 10.47
N HIS A 262 -18.81 -17.06 9.30
CA HIS A 262 -19.32 -17.44 7.99
C HIS A 262 -18.34 -16.96 6.89
N ASP A 263 -18.51 -17.42 5.65
CA ASP A 263 -17.73 -16.93 4.50
C ASP A 263 -18.11 -15.48 4.17
N ASP A 264 -17.44 -14.53 4.83
CA ASP A 264 -17.74 -13.10 4.74
C ASP A 264 -16.82 -12.42 3.72
N ARG A 265 -17.42 -11.83 2.69
CA ARG A 265 -16.69 -11.09 1.62
C ARG A 265 -16.87 -9.57 1.73
N VAL A 266 -17.79 -9.13 2.58
CA VAL A 266 -18.10 -7.71 2.78
C VAL A 266 -18.30 -7.48 4.27
N ALA A 267 -17.34 -6.81 4.92
CA ALA A 267 -17.28 -6.58 6.37
C ALA A 267 -18.66 -6.43 7.03
N SER A 268 -19.20 -7.55 7.54
CA SER A 268 -20.50 -7.63 8.21
C SER A 268 -20.38 -7.67 9.74
N PHE A 269 -19.18 -7.86 10.26
CA PHE A 269 -18.91 -7.85 11.70
C PHE A 269 -18.62 -6.42 12.18
N SER A 270 -19.13 -6.08 13.36
CA SER A 270 -18.90 -4.77 13.97
C SER A 270 -18.82 -4.89 15.48
N VAL A 271 -17.92 -4.13 16.08
CA VAL A 271 -17.83 -3.93 17.53
C VAL A 271 -18.34 -2.52 17.86
N ASN A 272 -19.35 -2.42 18.69
CA ASN A 272 -19.78 -1.16 19.30
C ASN A 272 -18.83 -0.86 20.48
N GLN A 273 -17.94 0.09 20.29
CA GLN A 273 -16.91 0.44 21.28
C GLN A 273 -17.47 1.20 22.49
N VAL A 274 -18.64 1.83 22.34
CA VAL A 274 -19.30 2.59 23.43
C VAL A 274 -20.07 1.64 24.35
N GLU A 275 -20.88 0.77 23.76
CA GLU A 275 -21.70 -0.17 24.51
C GLU A 275 -21.03 -1.53 24.77
N ASN A 276 -19.79 -1.66 24.29
CA ASN A 276 -18.88 -2.80 24.55
C ASN A 276 -19.46 -4.18 24.19
N TYR A 277 -20.05 -4.30 22.98
CA TYR A 277 -20.52 -5.57 22.41
C TYR A 277 -20.17 -5.71 20.94
N TRP A 278 -20.22 -6.94 20.43
CA TRP A 278 -20.08 -7.23 19.00
C TRP A 278 -21.39 -7.64 18.36
N GLN A 279 -21.52 -7.44 17.05
CA GLN A 279 -22.66 -7.86 16.25
C GLN A 279 -22.24 -8.22 14.83
N CYS A 280 -22.81 -9.29 14.28
CA CYS A 280 -22.74 -9.62 12.85
C CYS A 280 -24.05 -9.25 12.17
N PHE A 281 -24.01 -8.34 11.20
CA PHE A 281 -25.19 -7.90 10.44
C PHE A 281 -25.69 -8.92 9.42
N ALA A 282 -24.91 -9.99 9.14
CA ALA A 282 -25.35 -11.14 8.33
C ALA A 282 -26.07 -12.22 9.14
N GLY A 283 -26.38 -11.96 10.43
CA GLY A 283 -27.23 -12.85 11.24
C GLY A 283 -26.50 -13.90 12.06
N CYS A 284 -25.17 -13.87 12.18
CA CYS A 284 -24.46 -14.81 13.05
C CYS A 284 -24.71 -14.58 14.53
N GLY A 285 -25.16 -13.39 14.95
CA GLY A 285 -25.49 -13.05 16.34
C GLY A 285 -24.73 -11.82 16.85
N SER A 286 -24.83 -11.61 18.16
CA SER A 286 -24.20 -10.51 18.88
C SER A 286 -23.91 -10.96 20.32
N GLY A 287 -23.07 -10.20 21.04
CA GLY A 287 -22.80 -10.50 22.45
C GLY A 287 -21.55 -9.82 23.00
N SER A 288 -21.15 -10.24 24.18
CA SER A 288 -19.94 -9.81 24.88
C SER A 288 -18.67 -10.55 24.37
N ILE A 289 -17.53 -10.25 24.97
CA ILE A 289 -16.28 -11.01 24.73
C ILE A 289 -16.43 -12.50 25.10
N ILE A 290 -17.26 -12.84 26.09
CA ILE A 290 -17.50 -14.22 26.51
C ILE A 290 -18.23 -14.97 25.40
N ASP A 291 -19.30 -14.38 24.84
CA ASP A 291 -20.06 -14.95 23.73
C ASP A 291 -19.20 -15.11 22.48
N PHE A 292 -18.35 -14.13 22.19
CA PHE A 292 -17.39 -14.22 21.09
C PHE A 292 -16.40 -15.37 21.31
N TYR A 293 -15.78 -15.45 22.48
CA TYR A 293 -14.77 -16.47 22.80
C TYR A 293 -15.35 -17.89 22.70
N MET A 294 -16.50 -18.13 23.33
CA MET A 294 -17.20 -19.43 23.25
C MET A 294 -17.43 -19.85 21.80
N ARG A 295 -17.94 -18.93 21.01
CA ARG A 295 -18.27 -19.20 19.62
C ARG A 295 -17.02 -19.40 18.77
N TYR A 296 -16.01 -18.57 18.96
CA TYR A 296 -14.74 -18.66 18.25
C TYR A 296 -14.04 -20.01 18.52
N GLN A 297 -13.98 -20.44 19.77
CA GLN A 297 -13.41 -21.73 20.13
C GLN A 297 -14.14 -22.89 19.45
N ARG A 298 -15.49 -22.85 19.40
CA ARG A 298 -16.29 -23.92 18.80
C ARG A 298 -16.25 -23.92 17.27
N GLU A 299 -16.48 -22.78 16.64
CA GLU A 299 -16.73 -22.68 15.20
C GLU A 299 -15.46 -22.47 14.37
N VAL A 300 -14.44 -21.82 14.93
CA VAL A 300 -13.20 -21.51 14.23
C VAL A 300 -12.05 -22.42 14.65
N VAL A 301 -11.88 -22.65 15.96
CA VAL A 301 -10.79 -23.49 16.49
C VAL A 301 -11.17 -24.98 16.53
N GLY A 302 -12.46 -25.30 16.58
CA GLY A 302 -12.96 -26.67 16.63
C GLY A 302 -12.84 -27.33 18.02
N LYS A 303 -12.81 -26.54 19.11
CA LYS A 303 -12.76 -27.00 20.50
C LYS A 303 -14.09 -26.83 21.19
N GLU A 304 -14.50 -27.81 21.98
CA GLU A 304 -15.65 -27.62 22.88
C GLU A 304 -15.39 -26.47 23.86
N CYS A 305 -16.32 -25.53 23.94
CA CYS A 305 -16.25 -24.40 24.85
C CYS A 305 -17.66 -23.98 25.24
N ASP A 306 -18.06 -24.36 26.44
CA ASP A 306 -19.30 -23.89 27.07
C ASP A 306 -19.01 -22.64 27.91
N PHE A 307 -20.06 -22.12 28.57
CA PHE A 307 -19.94 -20.91 29.38
C PHE A 307 -18.95 -21.09 30.55
N LYS A 308 -18.94 -22.27 31.18
CA LYS A 308 -18.07 -22.54 32.32
C LYS A 308 -16.59 -22.59 31.87
N ILE A 309 -16.29 -23.25 30.78
CA ILE A 309 -14.95 -23.30 30.18
C ILE A 309 -14.51 -21.89 29.80
N ALA A 310 -15.36 -21.13 29.09
CA ALA A 310 -15.03 -19.76 28.69
C ALA A 310 -14.74 -18.83 29.89
N ILE A 311 -15.54 -18.93 30.95
CA ILE A 311 -15.29 -18.14 32.18
C ILE A 311 -13.95 -18.52 32.84
N THR A 312 -13.63 -19.81 32.89
CA THR A 312 -12.34 -20.28 33.46
C THR A 312 -11.17 -19.77 32.64
N ASP A 313 -11.19 -19.99 31.32
CA ASP A 313 -10.10 -19.58 30.42
C ASP A 313 -9.90 -18.07 30.43
N LEU A 314 -10.99 -17.31 30.34
CA LEU A 314 -10.95 -15.84 30.33
C LEU A 314 -10.56 -15.26 31.70
N ALA A 315 -10.96 -15.89 32.81
CA ALA A 315 -10.52 -15.45 34.13
C ALA A 315 -9.00 -15.65 34.31
N GLU A 316 -8.48 -16.80 33.91
CA GLU A 316 -7.02 -17.05 33.93
C GLU A 316 -6.24 -16.07 33.02
N MET A 317 -6.83 -15.68 31.90
CA MET A 317 -6.19 -14.79 30.93
C MET A 317 -6.23 -13.30 31.35
N LEU A 318 -7.30 -12.86 32.01
CA LEU A 318 -7.64 -11.44 32.17
C LEU A 318 -7.63 -10.95 33.61
N LEU A 319 -7.79 -11.81 34.59
CA LEU A 319 -7.96 -11.41 36.00
C LEU A 319 -6.77 -11.84 36.87
N LYS A 320 -6.44 -10.98 37.84
CA LYS A 320 -5.49 -11.30 38.93
C LYS A 320 -6.20 -11.90 40.12
#